data_660dc14d60efcb6ec0be15e864111721
#
_entry.id   660dc14d60efcb6ec0be15e864111721
#
_cell.length_a   1.000
_cell.length_b   1.000
_cell.length_c   1.000
_cell.angle_alpha   90.00
_cell.angle_beta   90.00
_cell.angle_gamma   90.00
#
_symmetry.space_group_name_H-M   'P 1'
#
loop_
_entity.id
_entity.type
_entity.pdbx_description
1 polymer ?
#
loop_
_entity_poly.entity_id
_entity_poly.type
_entity_poly.pdbx_seq_one_letter_code
_entity_poly.pdbx_strand_id
1 'polypeptide(L)'
;MQVTQAEQNQRHNLFHTKGVVKERSIRVIIDGGSCNNLASMEKVEKLSLTTRPHPHPYYIQWFKNSGKVKVTRIVRVHFSISTYADYVDCDVVPMQACSLLLGRPWQFYKNSVHHGRNNQYTLVHKDKHITFLPMTPDSISKDGINRANKAK
;
A
#
# COMPACT_ATOMS: atom_id res chain seq x y z
N MET A 1 -9.48 -19.79 13.07
CA MET A 1 -10.47 -18.81 13.55
C MET A 1 -11.25 -18.26 12.36
N GLN A 2 -12.56 -18.35 12.43
CA GLN A 2 -13.37 -17.81 11.32
C GLN A 2 -13.38 -16.28 11.40
N VAL A 3 -13.19 -15.66 10.25
CA VAL A 3 -13.28 -14.21 10.12
C VAL A 3 -14.77 -13.83 10.18
N THR A 4 -15.13 -12.88 11.02
CA THR A 4 -16.50 -12.41 11.12
C THR A 4 -16.91 -11.66 9.87
N GLN A 5 -18.23 -11.55 9.63
CA GLN A 5 -18.73 -10.77 8.50
C GLN A 5 -18.28 -9.31 8.59
N ALA A 6 -18.20 -8.76 9.79
CA ALA A 6 -17.72 -7.39 9.99
C ALA A 6 -16.26 -7.23 9.59
N GLU A 7 -15.42 -8.20 9.93
CA GLU A 7 -14.00 -8.18 9.56
C GLU A 7 -13.82 -8.32 8.05
N GLN A 8 -14.62 -9.18 7.41
CA GLN A 8 -14.62 -9.30 5.95
C GLN A 8 -15.03 -7.98 5.28
N ASN A 9 -16.06 -7.33 5.79
CA ASN A 9 -16.53 -6.05 5.28
C ASN A 9 -15.46 -4.96 5.46
N GLN A 10 -14.74 -4.97 6.57
CA GLN A 10 -13.64 -4.03 6.80
C GLN A 10 -12.51 -4.24 5.79
N ARG A 11 -12.19 -5.48 5.46
CA ARG A 11 -11.18 -5.77 4.44
C ARG A 11 -11.60 -5.29 3.05
N HIS A 12 -12.88 -5.42 2.72
CA HIS A 12 -13.41 -4.89 1.46
C HIS A 12 -13.43 -3.37 1.43
N ASN A 13 -13.44 -2.73 2.59
CA ASN A 13 -13.47 -1.28 2.72
C ASN A 13 -12.09 -0.67 2.95
N LEU A 14 -11.01 -1.42 2.67
CA LEU A 14 -9.67 -0.84 2.67
C LEU A 14 -9.59 0.32 1.68
N PHE A 15 -8.82 1.32 2.06
CA PHE A 15 -8.67 2.50 1.22
C PHE A 15 -7.69 2.22 0.08
N HIS A 16 -8.21 2.11 -1.13
CA HIS A 16 -7.42 1.94 -2.35
C HIS A 16 -7.36 3.27 -3.09
N THR A 17 -6.19 3.63 -3.55
CA THR A 17 -6.01 4.82 -4.38
C THR A 17 -4.93 4.56 -5.41
N LYS A 18 -4.80 5.47 -6.37
CA LYS A 18 -3.75 5.40 -7.38
C LYS A 18 -2.66 6.39 -7.06
N GLY A 19 -1.42 5.95 -7.25
CA GLY A 19 -0.26 6.80 -7.12
C GLY A 19 0.65 6.66 -8.32
N VAL A 20 1.77 7.36 -8.29
CA VAL A 20 2.77 7.34 -9.36
C VAL A 20 4.15 7.15 -8.74
N VAL A 21 4.90 6.20 -9.30
CA VAL A 21 6.32 5.99 -8.98
C VAL A 21 7.07 5.89 -10.29
N LYS A 22 8.11 6.71 -10.48
CA LYS A 22 8.89 6.74 -11.72
C LYS A 22 8.00 6.86 -12.96
N GLU A 23 7.02 7.76 -12.91
CA GLU A 23 6.10 8.06 -14.01
C GLU A 23 5.15 6.90 -14.34
N ARG A 24 5.10 5.86 -13.50
CA ARG A 24 4.19 4.73 -13.68
C ARG A 24 3.10 4.74 -12.64
N SER A 25 1.88 4.47 -13.09
CA SER A 25 0.73 4.37 -12.20
C SER A 25 0.82 3.10 -11.36
N ILE A 26 0.60 3.23 -10.07
CA ILE A 26 0.62 2.11 -9.14
C ILE A 26 -0.64 2.13 -8.28
N ARG A 27 -0.99 0.97 -7.73
CA ARG A 27 -2.05 0.88 -6.73
C ARG A 27 -1.45 1.06 -5.34
N VAL A 28 -2.05 1.95 -4.58
CA VAL A 28 -1.65 2.22 -3.20
C VAL A 28 -2.82 1.84 -2.28
N ILE A 29 -2.51 1.12 -1.20
CA ILE A 29 -3.47 0.86 -0.14
C ILE A 29 -2.99 1.61 1.10
N ILE A 30 -3.91 2.31 1.77
CA ILE A 30 -3.65 2.89 3.08
C ILE A 30 -4.35 2.03 4.11
N ASP A 31 -3.57 1.43 5.01
CA ASP A 31 -4.08 0.48 6.00
C ASP A 31 -3.48 0.78 7.36
N GLY A 32 -4.25 1.49 8.19
CA GLY A 32 -3.82 1.84 9.56
C GLY A 32 -3.68 0.64 10.49
N GLY A 33 -4.18 -0.53 10.09
CA GLY A 33 -3.99 -1.78 10.83
C GLY A 33 -2.67 -2.47 10.54
N SER A 34 -1.96 -2.05 9.49
CA SER A 34 -0.64 -2.61 9.18
C SER A 34 0.44 -1.94 10.02
N CYS A 35 1.29 -2.75 10.65
CA CYS A 35 2.36 -2.25 11.52
C CYS A 35 3.51 -1.63 10.73
N ASN A 36 3.63 -1.91 9.45
CA ASN A 36 4.75 -1.47 8.62
C ASN A 36 4.27 -0.93 7.29
N ASN A 37 5.08 -0.06 6.67
CA ASN A 37 4.90 0.31 5.28
C ASN A 37 5.52 -0.79 4.43
N LEU A 38 4.82 -1.23 3.39
CA LEU A 38 5.24 -2.37 2.58
C LEU A 38 5.31 -1.99 1.11
N ALA A 39 6.28 -2.55 0.40
CA ALA A 39 6.41 -2.40 -1.05
C ALA A 39 6.45 -3.78 -1.70
N SER A 40 5.78 -3.92 -2.83
CA SER A 40 5.73 -5.18 -3.57
C SER A 40 7.09 -5.51 -4.17
N MET A 41 7.60 -6.70 -3.88
CA MET A 41 8.86 -7.19 -4.45
C MET A 41 8.83 -7.15 -5.99
N GLU A 42 7.72 -7.56 -6.58
CA GLU A 42 7.55 -7.54 -8.03
C GLU A 42 7.70 -6.13 -8.59
N LYS A 43 7.07 -5.15 -7.96
CA LYS A 43 7.14 -3.77 -8.44
C LYS A 43 8.50 -3.13 -8.18
N VAL A 44 9.13 -3.47 -7.08
CA VAL A 44 10.50 -3.03 -6.80
C VAL A 44 11.44 -3.48 -7.92
N GLU A 45 11.31 -4.73 -8.36
CA GLU A 45 12.09 -5.28 -9.47
C GLU A 45 11.72 -4.62 -10.80
N LYS A 46 10.45 -4.54 -11.12
CA LYS A 46 9.97 -3.97 -12.39
C LYS A 46 10.35 -2.50 -12.55
N LEU A 47 10.31 -1.73 -11.47
CA LEU A 47 10.66 -0.31 -11.50
C LEU A 47 12.13 -0.05 -11.20
N SER A 48 12.92 -1.12 -11.03
CA SER A 48 14.36 -1.03 -10.75
C SER A 48 14.67 -0.13 -9.57
N LEU A 49 13.89 -0.26 -8.50
CA LEU A 49 14.11 0.51 -7.28
C LEU A 49 15.30 -0.07 -6.52
N THR A 50 16.13 0.82 -5.99
CA THR A 50 17.33 0.41 -5.25
C THR A 50 16.93 -0.01 -3.83
N THR A 51 17.27 -1.24 -3.46
CA THR A 51 17.04 -1.75 -2.11
C THR A 51 18.34 -1.78 -1.32
N ARG A 52 18.19 -1.82 0.01
CA ARG A 52 19.31 -2.00 0.92
C ARG A 52 18.98 -3.09 1.94
N PRO A 53 19.99 -3.69 2.59
CA PRO A 53 19.72 -4.68 3.63
C PRO A 53 18.87 -4.10 4.76
N HIS A 54 17.90 -4.87 5.21
CA HIS A 54 17.08 -4.46 6.36
C HIS A 54 17.95 -4.49 7.62
N PRO A 55 17.95 -3.42 8.44
CA PRO A 55 18.79 -3.39 9.64
C PRO A 55 18.37 -4.41 10.71
N HIS A 56 17.11 -4.82 10.69
CA HIS A 56 16.56 -5.78 11.66
C HIS A 56 15.67 -6.78 10.93
N PRO A 57 16.24 -7.73 10.16
CA PRO A 57 15.42 -8.69 9.42
C PRO A 57 14.47 -9.45 10.34
N TYR A 58 13.29 -9.75 9.84
CA TYR A 58 12.25 -10.43 10.62
C TYR A 58 11.38 -11.28 9.72
N TYR A 59 10.55 -12.13 10.33
CA TYR A 59 9.62 -12.99 9.62
C TYR A 59 8.22 -12.46 9.76
N ILE A 60 7.43 -12.54 8.65
CA ILE A 60 6.00 -12.26 8.69
C ILE A 60 5.25 -13.52 8.28
N GLN A 61 4.04 -13.67 8.82
CA GLN A 61 3.15 -14.74 8.42
C GLN A 61 2.54 -14.39 7.07
N TRP A 62 2.66 -15.32 6.09
CA TRP A 62 2.15 -15.09 4.75
C TRP A 62 1.09 -16.13 4.41
N PHE A 63 -0.10 -15.66 4.08
CA PHE A 63 -1.28 -16.52 3.97
C PHE A 63 -1.23 -17.54 2.83
N LYS A 64 -0.63 -17.18 1.71
CA LYS A 64 -0.68 -18.03 0.50
C LYS A 64 0.07 -19.35 0.63
N ASN A 65 1.10 -19.41 1.44
CA ASN A 65 1.99 -20.56 1.51
C ASN A 65 1.97 -21.23 2.89
N SER A 66 1.05 -20.87 3.76
CA SER A 66 0.97 -21.37 5.14
C SER A 66 2.30 -21.26 5.87
N GLY A 67 3.19 -20.40 5.41
CA GLY A 67 4.55 -20.28 5.92
C GLY A 67 4.88 -18.84 6.28
N LYS A 68 6.12 -18.67 6.71
CA LYS A 68 6.68 -17.38 7.06
C LYS A 68 7.53 -16.87 5.92
N VAL A 69 7.46 -15.57 5.67
CA VAL A 69 8.35 -14.89 4.72
C VAL A 69 9.34 -14.08 5.51
N LYS A 70 10.63 -14.21 5.19
CA LYS A 70 11.68 -13.41 5.82
C LYS A 70 11.80 -12.07 5.11
N VAL A 71 11.68 -10.98 5.85
CA VAL A 71 11.86 -9.63 5.32
C VAL A 71 13.33 -9.27 5.52
N THR A 72 14.05 -9.11 4.41
CA THR A 72 15.51 -8.89 4.42
C THR A 72 15.95 -7.61 3.73
N ARG A 73 15.05 -6.94 3.02
CA ARG A 73 15.37 -5.74 2.24
C ARG A 73 14.41 -4.61 2.57
N ILE A 74 14.93 -3.40 2.49
CA ILE A 74 14.14 -2.17 2.66
C ILE A 74 14.36 -1.30 1.43
N VAL A 75 13.35 -0.53 1.05
CA VAL A 75 13.42 0.33 -0.13
C VAL A 75 12.81 1.69 0.18
N ARG A 76 13.44 2.74 -0.29
CA ARG A 76 12.86 4.08 -0.23
C ARG A 76 12.08 4.33 -1.51
N VAL A 77 10.78 4.52 -1.37
CA VAL A 77 9.89 4.74 -2.50
C VAL A 77 9.51 6.21 -2.56
N HIS A 78 9.89 6.87 -3.66
CA HIS A 78 9.42 8.22 -3.96
C HIS A 78 8.14 8.09 -4.77
N PHE A 79 7.06 8.66 -4.27
CA PHE A 79 5.74 8.47 -4.86
C PHE A 79 4.97 9.79 -4.84
N SER A 80 3.92 9.84 -5.65
CA SER A 80 2.94 10.92 -5.59
C SER A 80 1.54 10.33 -5.64
N ILE A 81 0.62 11.00 -4.96
CA ILE A 81 -0.82 10.72 -5.00
C ILE A 81 -1.47 12.08 -5.22
N SER A 82 -2.03 12.31 -6.42
CA SER A 82 -2.55 13.62 -6.79
C SER A 82 -1.45 14.68 -6.64
N THR A 83 -1.68 15.74 -5.90
CA THR A 83 -0.69 16.82 -5.67
C THR A 83 0.26 16.55 -4.52
N TYR A 84 0.08 15.44 -3.81
CA TYR A 84 0.94 15.05 -2.69
C TYR A 84 2.10 14.22 -3.21
N ALA A 85 3.33 14.67 -2.95
CA ALA A 85 4.55 13.96 -3.32
C ALA A 85 5.43 13.81 -2.09
N ASP A 86 5.94 12.60 -1.86
CA ASP A 86 6.72 12.30 -0.67
C ASP A 86 7.56 11.04 -0.93
N TYR A 87 8.29 10.61 0.09
CA TYR A 87 8.94 9.31 0.08
C TYR A 87 8.63 8.56 1.36
N VAL A 88 8.79 7.25 1.31
CA VAL A 88 8.54 6.38 2.45
C VAL A 88 9.50 5.21 2.39
N ASP A 89 10.01 4.80 3.54
CA ASP A 89 10.83 3.59 3.64
C ASP A 89 9.92 2.40 3.89
N CYS A 90 10.02 1.41 3.02
CA CYS A 90 9.13 0.25 3.03
C CYS A 90 9.91 -1.04 3.13
N ASP A 91 9.35 -2.01 3.83
CA ASP A 91 9.84 -3.37 3.80
C ASP A 91 9.40 -4.04 2.50
N VAL A 92 10.31 -4.75 1.85
CA VAL A 92 10.04 -5.43 0.58
C VAL A 92 9.44 -6.80 0.85
N VAL A 93 8.22 -7.03 0.35
CA VAL A 93 7.47 -8.26 0.60
C VAL A 93 6.80 -8.75 -0.69
N PRO A 94 6.52 -10.06 -0.80
CA PRO A 94 5.92 -10.63 -2.02
C PRO A 94 4.40 -10.44 -2.04
N MET A 95 3.92 -9.20 -1.98
CA MET A 95 2.47 -8.94 -2.04
C MET A 95 2.01 -8.65 -3.46
N GLN A 96 0.77 -9.01 -3.76
CA GLN A 96 0.17 -8.86 -5.08
C GLN A 96 -1.02 -7.91 -5.10
N ALA A 97 -1.63 -7.64 -3.94
CA ALA A 97 -2.84 -6.82 -3.85
C ALA A 97 -2.60 -5.36 -4.22
N CYS A 98 -1.38 -4.87 -4.01
CA CYS A 98 -1.03 -3.49 -4.33
C CYS A 98 0.48 -3.39 -4.54
N SER A 99 0.91 -2.24 -5.03
CA SER A 99 2.33 -1.96 -5.22
C SER A 99 2.96 -1.34 -3.99
N LEU A 100 2.20 -0.52 -3.27
CA LEU A 100 2.65 0.21 -2.10
C LEU A 100 1.56 0.18 -1.04
N LEU A 101 1.92 -0.20 0.17
CA LEU A 101 0.99 -0.17 1.30
C LEU A 101 1.53 0.81 2.34
N LEU A 102 0.77 1.87 2.59
CA LEU A 102 1.09 2.87 3.60
C LEU A 102 0.42 2.44 4.90
N GLY A 103 1.24 1.98 5.83
CA GLY A 103 0.77 1.47 7.10
C GLY A 103 0.76 2.53 8.19
N ARG A 104 0.70 2.04 9.42
CA ARG A 104 0.64 2.89 10.61
C ARG A 104 1.82 3.87 10.73
N PRO A 105 3.07 3.52 10.37
CA PRO A 105 4.17 4.48 10.46
C PRO A 105 3.95 5.70 9.58
N TRP A 106 3.47 5.54 8.35
CA TRP A 106 3.14 6.67 7.48
C TRP A 106 1.98 7.48 8.07
N GLN A 107 0.93 6.79 8.50
CA GLN A 107 -0.27 7.44 9.04
C GLN A 107 0.07 8.29 10.27
N PHE A 108 0.90 7.75 11.15
CA PHE A 108 1.36 8.47 12.35
C PHE A 108 2.23 9.67 11.96
N TYR A 109 3.21 9.47 11.09
CA TYR A 109 4.14 10.53 10.69
C TYR A 109 3.42 11.68 10.00
N LYS A 110 2.45 11.37 9.15
CA LYS A 110 1.68 12.39 8.43
C LYS A 110 0.47 12.92 9.23
N ASN A 111 0.17 12.31 10.35
CA ASN A 111 -1.01 12.64 11.14
C ASN A 111 -2.27 12.66 10.27
N SER A 112 -2.38 11.68 9.37
CA SER A 112 -3.52 11.58 8.48
C SER A 112 -4.77 11.13 9.23
N VAL A 113 -5.93 11.58 8.76
CA VAL A 113 -7.21 11.25 9.36
C VAL A 113 -8.06 10.49 8.36
N HIS A 114 -8.53 9.33 8.76
CA HIS A 114 -9.46 8.54 7.97
C HIS A 114 -10.88 8.86 8.38
N HIS A 115 -11.68 9.30 7.43
CA HIS A 115 -13.10 9.60 7.66
C HIS A 115 -13.90 8.35 7.32
N GLY A 116 -14.38 7.65 8.37
CA GLY A 116 -15.02 6.36 8.19
C GLY A 116 -16.31 6.39 7.39
N ARG A 117 -17.04 7.51 7.44
CA ARG A 117 -18.34 7.60 6.78
C ARG A 117 -18.22 7.64 5.25
N ASN A 118 -17.26 8.39 4.71
CA ASN A 118 -17.08 8.54 3.26
C ASN A 118 -15.79 7.90 2.74
N ASN A 119 -15.06 7.21 3.63
CA ASN A 119 -13.81 6.53 3.30
C ASN A 119 -12.79 7.44 2.60
N GLN A 120 -12.61 8.63 3.14
CA GLN A 120 -11.61 9.59 2.64
C GLN A 120 -10.50 9.75 3.65
N TYR A 121 -9.29 10.04 3.19
CA TYR A 121 -8.17 10.42 4.04
C TYR A 121 -7.86 11.89 3.84
N THR A 122 -7.62 12.59 4.94
CA THR A 122 -7.15 13.98 4.89
C THR A 122 -5.83 14.09 5.63
N LEU A 123 -4.96 14.94 5.12
CA LEU A 123 -3.69 15.25 5.76
C LEU A 123 -3.26 16.65 5.39
N VAL A 124 -2.29 17.18 6.13
CA VAL A 124 -1.64 18.44 5.81
C VAL A 124 -0.21 18.16 5.43
N HIS A 125 0.20 18.61 4.26
CA HIS A 125 1.58 18.45 3.77
C HIS A 125 2.07 19.78 3.22
N LYS A 126 3.16 20.30 3.78
CA LYS A 126 3.73 21.60 3.40
C LYS A 126 2.67 22.70 3.41
N ASP A 127 1.90 22.77 4.51
CA ASP A 127 0.83 23.73 4.75
C ASP A 127 -0.37 23.64 3.79
N LYS A 128 -0.47 22.57 3.02
CA LYS A 128 -1.60 22.33 2.13
C LYS A 128 -2.48 21.21 2.68
N HIS A 129 -3.79 21.46 2.69
CA HIS A 129 -4.78 20.44 3.02
C HIS A 129 -5.01 19.55 1.81
N ILE A 130 -4.84 18.25 1.98
CA ILE A 130 -4.96 17.27 0.91
C ILE A 130 -6.02 16.26 1.30
N THR A 131 -6.90 15.92 0.35
CA THR A 131 -7.91 14.89 0.53
C THR A 131 -7.69 13.80 -0.51
N PHE A 132 -7.58 12.56 -0.05
CA PHE A 132 -7.52 11.39 -0.93
C PHE A 132 -8.90 10.78 -1.05
N LEU A 133 -9.35 10.59 -2.29
CA LEU A 133 -10.61 9.92 -2.59
C LEU A 133 -10.33 8.44 -2.87
N PRO A 134 -11.18 7.52 -2.39
CA PRO A 134 -10.97 6.11 -2.64
C PRO A 134 -11.30 5.75 -4.08
N MET A 135 -10.66 4.69 -4.58
CA MET A 135 -11.09 4.05 -5.81
C MET A 135 -12.46 3.43 -5.59
N THR A 136 -13.32 3.50 -6.61
CA THR A 136 -14.62 2.83 -6.54
C THR A 136 -14.43 1.32 -6.61
N PRO A 137 -15.36 0.51 -6.08
CA PRO A 137 -15.29 -0.94 -6.22
C PRO A 137 -15.17 -1.39 -7.68
N ASP A 138 -15.85 -0.73 -8.60
CA ASP A 138 -15.76 -1.01 -10.02
C ASP A 138 -14.37 -0.75 -10.57
N SER A 139 -13.73 0.35 -10.18
CA SER A 139 -12.37 0.68 -10.61
C SER A 139 -11.37 -0.35 -10.09
N ILE A 140 -11.54 -0.84 -8.87
CA ILE A 140 -10.69 -1.87 -8.29
C ILE A 140 -10.82 -3.17 -9.09
N SER A 141 -12.05 -3.58 -9.41
CA SER A 141 -12.33 -4.79 -10.19
C SER A 141 -11.77 -4.70 -11.60
N LYS A 142 -11.95 -3.58 -12.29
CA LYS A 142 -11.41 -3.37 -13.64
C LYS A 142 -9.90 -3.44 -13.67
N ASP A 143 -9.24 -2.84 -12.69
CA ASP A 143 -7.80 -2.87 -12.58
C ASP A 143 -7.28 -4.30 -12.42
N GLY A 144 -7.95 -5.10 -11.59
CA GLY A 144 -7.63 -6.52 -11.42
C GLY A 144 -7.81 -7.33 -12.69
N ILE A 145 -8.91 -7.11 -13.42
CA ILE A 145 -9.19 -7.79 -14.69
C ILE A 145 -8.13 -7.41 -15.73
N ASN A 146 -7.78 -6.14 -15.85
CA ASN A 146 -6.77 -5.68 -16.79
C ASN A 146 -5.41 -6.30 -16.50
N ARG A 147 -5.05 -6.44 -15.24
CA ARG A 147 -3.80 -7.11 -14.84
C ARG A 147 -3.80 -8.58 -15.24
N ALA A 148 -4.91 -9.28 -15.03
CA ALA A 148 -5.04 -10.69 -15.42
C ALA A 148 -4.91 -10.83 -16.93
N ASN A 149 -5.53 -9.96 -17.71
CA ASN A 149 -5.46 -10.00 -19.17
C ASN A 149 -4.04 -9.70 -19.68
N LYS A 150 -3.33 -8.79 -19.04
CA LYS A 150 -1.94 -8.47 -19.42
C LYS A 150 -0.96 -9.59 -19.05
N ALA A 151 -1.27 -10.39 -18.05
CA ALA A 151 -0.44 -11.51 -17.62
C ALA A 151 -0.55 -12.73 -18.55
N LYS A 152 -1.55 -12.76 -19.41
CA LYS A 152 -1.73 -13.79 -20.41
C LYS A 152 -0.98 -13.43 -21.70
#